data_46b78c091895f01babbd19a75d9e9434
#
_entry.id   46b78c091895f01babbd19a75d9e9434
#
_cell.length_a   1.000
_cell.length_b   1.000
_cell.length_c   1.000
_cell.angle_alpha   90.00
_cell.angle_beta   90.00
_cell.angle_gamma   90.00
#
_symmetry.space_group_name_H-M   'P 1'
#
loop_
_entity.id
_entity.type
_entity.pdbx_description
1 polymer ?
#
loop_
_entity_poly.entity_id
_entity_poly.type
_entity_poly.pdbx_seq_one_letter_code
_entity_poly.pdbx_strand_id
1 'polypeptide(L)'
;SQPCLSSRIPYGTSITPKILEEVSISENFLRSLGFKEVRVRHHGSIARIEVPEIYFEKILEFKSRDLIVKQLKMIGFKFVTFDLSGFRTGSLNHHE
;
A
#
# COMPACT_ATOMS: atom_id res chain seq x y z
N SER A 1 -17.95 -5.86 -0.89
CA SER A 1 -17.01 -6.74 -1.56
C SER A 1 -15.64 -6.12 -1.63
N GLN A 2 -14.68 -6.94 -1.85
CA GLN A 2 -13.31 -6.48 -1.97
C GLN A 2 -13.10 -5.77 -3.28
N PRO A 3 -12.46 -4.62 -3.26
CA PRO A 3 -12.03 -4.03 -4.50
C PRO A 3 -11.06 -4.96 -5.20
N CYS A 4 -11.10 -4.95 -6.52
CA CYS A 4 -10.18 -5.76 -7.28
C CYS A 4 -8.75 -5.27 -7.06
N LEU A 5 -7.81 -6.20 -6.92
CA LEU A 5 -6.41 -5.83 -6.71
C LEU A 5 -5.87 -5.03 -7.89
N SER A 6 -6.43 -5.22 -9.08
CA SER A 6 -5.96 -4.48 -10.24
C SER A 6 -6.16 -2.98 -10.09
N SER A 7 -7.04 -2.55 -9.18
CA SER A 7 -7.24 -1.12 -8.96
C SER A 7 -6.02 -0.46 -8.32
N ARG A 8 -5.07 -1.25 -7.78
CA ARG A 8 -3.83 -0.71 -7.22
C ARG A 8 -2.79 -0.43 -8.29
N ILE A 9 -3.08 -0.77 -9.54
CA ILE A 9 -2.10 -0.68 -10.62
C ILE A 9 -2.50 0.46 -11.53
N PRO A 10 -1.56 1.33 -11.94
CA PRO A 10 -1.91 2.48 -12.77
C PRO A 10 -2.57 2.07 -14.07
N TYR A 11 -3.52 2.87 -14.50
CA TYR A 11 -4.22 2.65 -15.74
C TYR A 11 -3.21 2.59 -16.89
N GLY A 12 -3.37 1.62 -17.77
CA GLY A 12 -2.47 1.47 -18.91
C GLY A 12 -1.26 0.60 -18.65
N THR A 13 -1.03 0.22 -17.38
CA THR A 13 0.07 -0.68 -17.04
C THR A 13 -0.40 -2.12 -17.23
N SER A 14 0.45 -2.94 -17.82
CA SER A 14 0.16 -4.37 -17.97
C SER A 14 0.05 -5.01 -16.59
N ILE A 15 -1.03 -5.74 -16.38
CA ILE A 15 -1.24 -6.44 -15.12
C ILE A 15 -0.68 -7.84 -15.27
N THR A 16 0.26 -8.20 -14.38
CA THR A 16 0.86 -9.54 -14.39
C THR A 16 0.59 -10.22 -13.07
N PRO A 17 0.64 -11.56 -13.04
CA PRO A 17 0.48 -12.26 -11.78
C PRO A 17 1.49 -11.83 -10.72
N LYS A 18 2.71 -11.51 -11.13
CA LYS A 18 3.73 -11.08 -10.21
C LYS A 18 3.35 -9.76 -9.55
N ILE A 19 2.86 -8.81 -10.33
CA ILE A 19 2.45 -7.50 -9.80
C ILE A 19 1.31 -7.67 -8.81
N LEU A 20 0.31 -8.47 -9.18
CA LEU A 20 -0.82 -8.72 -8.30
C LEU A 20 -0.38 -9.38 -7.00
N GLU A 21 0.57 -10.31 -7.10
CA GLU A 21 1.10 -10.98 -5.91
C GLU A 21 1.84 -10.00 -5.00
N GLU A 22 2.64 -9.12 -5.59
CA GLU A 22 3.37 -8.12 -4.80
C GLU A 22 2.42 -7.24 -4.01
N VAL A 23 1.32 -6.82 -4.65
CA VAL A 23 0.31 -6.01 -3.97
C VAL A 23 -0.35 -6.81 -2.85
N SER A 24 -0.78 -8.03 -3.17
CA SER A 24 -1.51 -8.85 -2.21
C SER A 24 -0.68 -9.17 -0.98
N ILE A 25 0.56 -9.61 -1.18
CA ILE A 25 1.44 -9.96 -0.08
C ILE A 25 1.77 -8.73 0.76
N SER A 26 1.99 -7.59 0.10
CA SER A 26 2.31 -6.36 0.81
C SER A 26 1.14 -5.91 1.69
N GLU A 27 -0.09 -5.92 1.13
CA GLU A 27 -1.24 -5.51 1.93
C GLU A 27 -1.49 -6.46 3.08
N ASN A 28 -1.33 -7.77 2.83
CA ASN A 28 -1.52 -8.75 3.90
C ASN A 28 -0.49 -8.57 5.01
N PHE A 29 0.75 -8.28 4.65
CA PHE A 29 1.78 -8.01 5.64
C PHE A 29 1.41 -6.80 6.49
N LEU A 30 0.99 -5.72 5.84
CA LEU A 30 0.62 -4.51 6.57
C LEU A 30 -0.58 -4.75 7.47
N ARG A 31 -1.55 -5.52 7.02
CA ARG A 31 -2.67 -5.87 7.87
C ARG A 31 -2.22 -6.65 9.11
N SER A 32 -1.21 -7.51 8.94
CA SER A 32 -0.70 -8.28 10.08
C SER A 32 -0.05 -7.39 11.13
N LEU A 33 0.39 -6.20 10.73
CA LEU A 33 0.95 -5.23 11.67
C LEU A 33 -0.13 -4.36 12.32
N GLY A 34 -1.39 -4.55 11.92
CA GLY A 34 -2.49 -3.82 12.52
C GLY A 34 -3.08 -2.72 11.65
N PHE A 35 -2.57 -2.55 10.45
CA PHE A 35 -3.13 -1.56 9.53
C PHE A 35 -4.30 -2.21 8.80
N LYS A 36 -5.48 -2.18 9.42
CA LYS A 36 -6.62 -2.94 8.91
C LYS A 36 -7.10 -2.44 7.56
N GLU A 37 -7.16 -1.13 7.38
CA GLU A 37 -7.53 -0.54 6.11
C GLU A 37 -6.27 -0.02 5.48
N VAL A 38 -5.83 -0.67 4.43
CA VAL A 38 -4.59 -0.28 3.79
C VAL A 38 -4.69 -0.59 2.30
N ARG A 39 -4.04 0.25 1.50
CA ARG A 39 -3.87 0.02 0.08
C ARG A 39 -2.40 0.20 -0.26
N VAL A 40 -1.88 -0.69 -1.05
CA VAL A 40 -0.54 -0.54 -1.59
C VAL A 40 -0.68 -0.33 -3.09
N ARG A 41 -0.45 0.89 -3.53
CA ARG A 41 -0.50 1.23 -4.95
C ARG A 41 0.82 0.84 -5.59
N HIS A 42 0.74 0.16 -6.72
CA HIS A 42 1.91 -0.38 -7.40
C HIS A 42 2.32 0.56 -8.53
N HIS A 43 3.49 1.16 -8.42
CA HIS A 43 4.00 2.05 -9.45
C HIS A 43 5.38 1.55 -9.88
N GLY A 44 5.40 0.41 -10.60
CA GLY A 44 6.66 -0.18 -11.03
C GLY A 44 7.51 -0.59 -9.84
N SER A 45 8.61 0.11 -9.62
CA SER A 45 9.51 -0.21 -8.50
C SER A 45 9.10 0.47 -7.21
N ILE A 46 8.02 1.25 -7.22
CA ILE A 46 7.61 2.04 -6.07
C ILE A 46 6.32 1.49 -5.47
N ALA A 47 6.33 1.25 -4.17
CA ALA A 47 5.11 0.96 -3.43
C ALA A 47 4.65 2.27 -2.79
N ARG A 48 3.40 2.66 -3.03
CA ARG A 48 2.82 3.83 -2.38
C ARG A 48 1.74 3.36 -1.43
N ILE A 49 2.03 3.46 -0.15
CA ILE A 49 1.15 2.96 0.91
C ILE A 49 0.14 4.02 1.29
N GLU A 50 -1.14 3.65 1.33
CA GLU A 50 -2.21 4.52 1.78
C GLU A 50 -2.87 3.89 3.00
N VAL A 51 -2.96 4.64 4.08
CA VAL A 51 -3.70 4.24 5.28
C VAL A 51 -4.54 5.41 5.75
N PRO A 52 -5.63 5.14 6.47
CA PRO A 52 -6.39 6.24 7.09
C PRO A 52 -5.52 7.05 8.03
N GLU A 53 -5.87 8.29 8.17
CA GLU A 53 -5.09 9.24 8.98
C GLU A 53 -4.87 8.75 10.40
N ILE A 54 -5.81 7.99 10.93
CA ILE A 54 -5.71 7.47 12.29
C ILE A 54 -4.46 6.61 12.49
N TYR A 55 -3.89 6.06 11.41
CA TYR A 55 -2.71 5.22 11.50
C TYR A 55 -1.39 5.95 11.23
N PHE A 56 -1.43 7.26 10.98
CA PHE A 56 -0.23 7.97 10.57
C PHE A 56 0.89 7.90 11.61
N GLU A 57 0.55 8.12 12.88
CA GLU A 57 1.58 8.05 13.90
C GLU A 57 2.20 6.67 13.97
N LYS A 58 1.37 5.64 13.88
CA LYS A 58 1.85 4.27 13.98
C LYS A 58 2.78 3.92 12.82
N ILE A 59 2.40 4.29 11.60
CA ILE A 59 3.20 3.90 10.44
C ILE A 59 4.55 4.61 10.42
N LEU A 60 4.63 5.78 11.06
CA LEU A 60 5.86 6.56 11.10
C LEU A 60 6.76 6.24 12.28
N GLU A 61 6.30 5.41 13.21
CA GLU A 61 7.16 4.95 14.30
C GLU A 61 8.34 4.19 13.72
N PHE A 62 9.49 4.35 14.35
CA PHE A 62 10.71 3.74 13.82
C PHE A 62 10.58 2.23 13.58
N LYS A 63 10.02 1.52 14.56
CA LYS A 63 9.91 0.06 14.42
C LYS A 63 9.01 -0.34 13.26
N SER A 64 7.85 0.30 13.16
CA SER A 64 6.92 0.01 12.06
C SER A 64 7.56 0.35 10.73
N ARG A 65 8.14 1.53 10.64
CA ARG A 65 8.76 2.00 9.41
C ARG A 65 9.86 1.06 8.96
N ASP A 66 10.71 0.65 9.89
CA ASP A 66 11.84 -0.22 9.56
C ASP A 66 11.37 -1.57 9.05
N LEU A 67 10.39 -2.16 9.73
CA LEU A 67 9.83 -3.45 9.32
C LEU A 67 9.18 -3.36 7.94
N ILE A 68 8.42 -2.30 7.72
CA ILE A 68 7.71 -2.13 6.45
C ILE A 68 8.69 -1.98 5.31
N VAL A 69 9.70 -1.14 5.50
CA VAL A 69 10.69 -0.93 4.44
C VAL A 69 11.40 -2.22 4.10
N LYS A 70 11.85 -2.95 5.13
CA LYS A 70 12.58 -4.19 4.89
C LYS A 70 11.72 -5.21 4.18
N GLN A 71 10.50 -5.38 4.65
CA GLN A 71 9.63 -6.42 4.09
C GLN A 71 9.21 -6.11 2.67
N LEU A 72 8.82 -4.88 2.40
CA LEU A 72 8.38 -4.54 1.06
C LEU A 72 9.52 -4.57 0.05
N LYS A 73 10.73 -4.25 0.50
CA LYS A 73 11.89 -4.40 -0.38
C LYS A 73 12.16 -5.87 -0.69
N MET A 74 11.99 -6.74 0.30
CA MET A 74 12.13 -8.17 0.05
C MET A 74 11.09 -8.69 -0.92
N ILE A 75 9.89 -8.13 -0.87
CA ILE A 75 8.82 -8.51 -1.78
C ILE A 75 9.16 -8.12 -3.22
N GLY A 76 9.89 -7.02 -3.41
CA GLY A 76 10.33 -6.66 -4.74
C GLY A 76 10.37 -5.18 -5.05
N PHE A 77 9.96 -4.33 -4.13
CA PHE A 77 9.95 -2.89 -4.39
C PHE A 77 11.31 -2.28 -4.09
N LYS A 78 11.72 -1.31 -4.91
CA LYS A 78 12.94 -0.56 -4.65
C LYS A 78 12.69 0.61 -3.72
N PHE A 79 11.51 1.21 -3.82
CA PHE A 79 11.15 2.37 -3.00
C PHE A 79 9.84 2.10 -2.30
N VAL A 80 9.82 2.41 -1.01
CA VAL A 80 8.63 2.21 -0.18
C VAL A 80 8.23 3.60 0.29
N THR A 81 7.06 4.06 -0.16
CA THR A 81 6.61 5.42 0.10
C THR A 81 5.28 5.39 0.82
N PHE A 82 4.98 6.49 1.47
CA PHE A 82 3.76 6.66 2.22
C PHE A 82 3.05 7.91 1.70
N ASP A 83 1.79 7.76 1.31
CA ASP A 83 1.02 8.86 0.78
C ASP A 83 0.48 9.70 1.93
N LEU A 84 0.96 10.93 2.02
CA LEU A 84 0.56 11.82 3.12
C LEU A 84 -0.89 12.28 3.03
N SER A 85 -1.54 12.07 1.90
CA SER A 85 -2.96 12.39 1.79
C SER A 85 -3.84 11.38 2.51
N GLY A 86 -3.30 10.20 2.75
CA GLY A 86 -4.05 9.17 3.46
C GLY A 86 -4.99 8.41 2.55
N PHE A 87 -5.74 7.53 3.17
CA PHE A 87 -6.72 6.71 2.48
C PHE A 87 -8.02 6.79 3.25
N ARG A 88 -9.13 7.02 2.55
CA ARG A 88 -10.44 7.11 3.17
C ARG A 88 -11.34 6.05 2.59
N THR A 89 -11.85 5.19 3.45
CA THR A 89 -12.80 4.17 3.06
C THR A 89 -14.05 4.84 2.52
N GLY A 90 -14.49 4.40 1.35
CA GLY A 90 -15.66 4.98 0.73
C GLY A 90 -15.45 6.39 0.24
N SER A 91 -14.23 6.82 0.10
CA SER A 91 -13.86 8.15 -0.30
C SER A 91 -14.41 8.47 -1.67
N LEU A 92 -14.88 9.60 -1.76
CA LEU A 92 -15.31 10.14 -3.03
C LEU A 92 -14.42 11.23 -3.46
N ASN A 93 -13.68 11.25 -3.04
CA ASN A 93 -13.06 12.00 -3.17
C ASN A 93 -12.61 12.62 -3.94
N HIS A 94 -12.92 12.93 -3.95
CA HIS A 94 -12.86 13.42 -4.42
C HIS A 94 -12.54 14.33 -4.43
N HIS A 95 -12.46 14.81 -4.56
CA HIS A 95 -12.38 15.71 -4.53
C HIS A 95 -11.73 16.36 -4.48
N GLU A 96 -11.54 16.45 -4.63
CA GLU A 96 -11.04 16.97 -4.60
C GLU A 96 -10.70 17.22 -4.73
#